data_5b804da145837c93ad96e693e86aae9e
#
_entry.id   5b804da145837c93ad96e693e86aae9e
#
_cell.length_a   1.000
_cell.length_b   1.000
_cell.length_c   1.000
_cell.angle_alpha   90.00
_cell.angle_beta   90.00
_cell.angle_gamma   90.00
#
_symmetry.space_group_name_H-M   'P 1'
#
loop_
_entity.id
_entity.type
_entity.pdbx_description
1 polymer ?
#
loop_
_entity_poly.entity_id
_entity_poly.type
_entity_poly.pdbx_seq_one_letter_code
_entity_poly.pdbx_strand_id
1 'polypeptide(L)'
;RWGARDRRFIAGNIYDIVRWYRLYQSCLTGAQQTTNFYYSIFAVAHILKGFELPQWEEFASINSSDIKDVYQKNIKVRKLKASIPDWLDEIGLQQFGEKEWEKEINALNQEAEVFIRVNSLKATTSKVQTDLTKENIETEIVNNELFNQQEKPLKIIKRQRLQQLESYKNGLFEVQDAASQLVAPFLQLKPGMKVIDACAGAGGKALHMACIMQNKGSILAMDVERKKLDELERRAQRAGVRIISTSIATKEAILKNSASADRLLLDVPCSGLGVLRRNPDAKWKL
;
A
#
# COMPACT_ATOMS: atom_id res chain seq x y z
N ARG A 1 2.14 27.70 -7.70
CA ARG A 1 2.16 26.20 -7.61
C ARG A 1 3.42 25.79 -6.88
N TRP A 2 3.31 24.91 -5.89
CA TRP A 2 4.46 24.40 -5.13
C TRP A 2 5.37 23.55 -6.03
N GLY A 3 6.70 23.67 -5.80
CA GLY A 3 7.70 22.87 -6.47
C GLY A 3 7.65 21.38 -6.07
N ALA A 4 8.43 20.53 -6.74
CA ALA A 4 8.47 19.10 -6.42
C ALA A 4 9.03 18.84 -5.02
N ARG A 5 9.97 19.68 -4.55
CA ARG A 5 10.56 19.61 -3.22
C ARG A 5 9.52 19.91 -2.14
N ASP A 6 8.75 21.00 -2.33
CA ASP A 6 7.73 21.42 -1.37
C ASP A 6 6.62 20.39 -1.24
N ARG A 7 6.14 19.86 -2.38
CA ARG A 7 5.13 18.78 -2.37
C ARG A 7 5.62 17.54 -1.63
N ARG A 8 6.89 17.17 -1.77
CA ARG A 8 7.48 16.02 -1.05
C ARG A 8 7.55 16.29 0.45
N PHE A 9 7.97 17.50 0.84
CA PHE A 9 8.04 17.92 2.23
C PHE A 9 6.66 17.90 2.88
N ILE A 10 5.66 18.53 2.25
CA ILE A 10 4.29 18.59 2.76
C ILE A 10 3.70 17.18 2.87
N ALA A 11 3.77 16.39 1.81
CA ALA A 11 3.21 15.04 1.82
C ALA A 11 3.87 14.16 2.89
N GLY A 12 5.21 14.20 2.98
CA GLY A 12 5.95 13.41 3.98
C GLY A 12 5.55 13.74 5.41
N ASN A 13 5.42 15.04 5.73
CA ASN A 13 5.01 15.46 7.07
C ASN A 13 3.54 15.12 7.36
N ILE A 14 2.63 15.29 6.39
CA ILE A 14 1.22 14.91 6.58
C ILE A 14 1.08 13.40 6.83
N TYR A 15 1.74 12.55 6.02
CA TYR A 15 1.71 11.10 6.23
C TYR A 15 2.27 10.69 7.59
N ASP A 16 3.34 11.32 8.03
CA ASP A 16 3.95 11.10 9.33
C ASP A 16 3.02 11.53 10.47
N ILE A 17 2.46 12.74 10.40
CA ILE A 17 1.52 13.25 11.39
C ILE A 17 0.28 12.34 11.49
N VAL A 18 -0.29 11.91 10.38
CA VAL A 18 -1.45 11.01 10.38
C VAL A 18 -1.09 9.66 10.98
N ARG A 19 0.11 9.12 10.67
CA ARG A 19 0.59 7.85 11.25
C ARG A 19 0.73 7.91 12.77
N TRP A 20 1.31 8.99 13.28
CA TRP A 20 1.64 9.17 14.68
C TRP A 20 0.70 10.14 15.40
N TYR A 21 -0.50 10.36 14.85
CA TYR A 21 -1.44 11.40 15.28
C TYR A 21 -1.73 11.36 16.79
N ARG A 22 -2.12 10.20 17.31
CA ARG A 22 -2.45 10.02 18.73
C ARG A 22 -1.24 10.26 19.64
N LEU A 23 -0.07 9.76 19.24
CA LEU A 23 1.16 9.97 19.99
C LEU A 23 1.52 11.46 20.02
N TYR A 24 1.49 12.14 18.88
CA TYR A 24 1.81 13.57 18.83
C TYR A 24 0.79 14.42 19.59
N GLN A 25 -0.49 14.12 19.44
CA GLN A 25 -1.55 14.78 20.18
C GLN A 25 -1.39 14.59 21.70
N SER A 26 -1.00 13.41 22.16
CA SER A 26 -0.78 13.12 23.57
C SER A 26 0.41 13.87 24.18
N CYS A 27 1.30 14.42 23.36
CA CYS A 27 2.41 15.25 23.82
C CYS A 27 2.04 16.73 24.01
N LEU A 28 0.83 17.15 23.61
CA LEU A 28 0.33 18.50 23.78
C LEU A 28 -0.42 18.63 25.10
N THR A 29 -0.22 19.74 25.81
CA THR A 29 -0.86 20.05 27.10
C THR A 29 -1.52 21.43 27.08
N GLY A 30 -2.64 21.59 27.79
CA GLY A 30 -3.27 22.90 28.04
C GLY A 30 -3.67 23.66 26.75
N ALA A 31 -3.31 24.93 26.69
CA ALA A 31 -3.66 25.83 25.58
C ALA A 31 -3.13 25.42 24.20
N GLN A 32 -2.12 24.56 24.14
CA GLN A 32 -1.56 24.02 22.89
C GLN A 32 -2.56 23.16 22.11
N GLN A 33 -3.61 22.69 22.77
CA GLN A 33 -4.67 21.89 22.14
C GLN A 33 -5.75 22.72 21.44
N THR A 34 -5.80 24.03 21.62
CA THR A 34 -6.97 24.81 21.22
C THR A 34 -6.70 25.87 20.15
N THR A 35 -5.70 26.71 20.25
CA THR A 35 -5.62 27.92 19.41
C THR A 35 -4.89 27.70 18.08
N ASN A 36 -3.85 26.88 18.05
CA ASN A 36 -3.05 26.61 16.83
C ASN A 36 -2.75 25.12 16.70
N PHE A 37 -3.77 24.30 16.87
CA PHE A 37 -3.64 22.84 16.96
C PHE A 37 -2.78 22.21 15.84
N TYR A 38 -2.99 22.61 14.61
CA TYR A 38 -2.23 22.07 13.48
C TYR A 38 -0.75 22.48 13.51
N TYR A 39 -0.45 23.70 13.93
CA TYR A 39 0.93 24.14 14.16
C TYR A 39 1.56 23.38 15.32
N SER A 40 0.82 23.16 16.40
CA SER A 40 1.29 22.42 17.56
C SER A 40 1.60 20.96 17.25
N ILE A 41 0.73 20.26 16.50
CA ILE A 41 0.98 18.89 16.03
C ILE A 41 2.22 18.82 15.12
N PHE A 42 2.35 19.78 14.21
CA PHE A 42 3.54 19.87 13.34
C PHE A 42 4.80 20.12 14.18
N ALA A 43 4.74 21.01 15.16
CA ALA A 43 5.85 21.30 16.07
C ALA A 43 6.30 20.05 16.83
N VAL A 44 5.36 19.28 17.41
CA VAL A 44 5.67 18.00 18.06
C VAL A 44 6.41 17.06 17.10
N ALA A 45 5.86 16.84 15.91
CA ALA A 45 6.48 15.98 14.89
C ALA A 45 7.91 16.44 14.54
N HIS A 46 8.12 17.76 14.46
CA HIS A 46 9.41 18.38 14.10
C HIS A 46 10.45 18.23 15.21
N ILE A 47 10.06 18.56 16.45
CA ILE A 47 10.89 18.44 17.65
C ILE A 47 11.33 16.98 17.88
N LEU A 48 10.40 16.02 17.74
CA LEU A 48 10.70 14.61 17.96
C LEU A 48 11.62 14.02 16.89
N LYS A 49 11.68 14.64 15.71
CA LYS A 49 12.67 14.33 14.67
C LYS A 49 14.02 15.01 14.87
N GLY A 50 14.16 15.82 15.92
CA GLY A 50 15.41 16.51 16.25
C GLY A 50 15.62 17.82 15.47
N PHE A 51 14.59 18.38 14.87
CA PHE A 51 14.67 19.68 14.20
C PHE A 51 14.31 20.83 15.15
N GLU A 52 14.93 21.97 14.91
CA GLU A 52 14.58 23.22 15.58
C GLU A 52 13.35 23.86 14.91
N LEU A 53 12.49 24.47 15.71
CA LEU A 53 11.35 25.21 15.21
C LEU A 53 11.79 26.59 14.72
N PRO A 54 11.21 27.13 13.63
CA PRO A 54 11.42 28.52 13.26
C PRO A 54 10.79 29.43 14.32
N GLN A 55 11.34 30.66 14.45
CA GLN A 55 10.86 31.67 15.40
C GLN A 55 9.59 32.36 14.89
N TRP A 56 8.52 31.60 14.74
CA TRP A 56 7.22 32.10 14.33
C TRP A 56 6.30 32.23 15.53
N GLU A 57 5.37 33.18 15.47
CA GLU A 57 4.42 33.46 16.55
C GLU A 57 3.59 32.21 16.91
N GLU A 58 3.24 31.42 15.91
CA GLU A 58 2.48 30.18 16.08
C GLU A 58 3.16 29.13 16.94
N PHE A 59 4.49 29.23 17.09
CA PHE A 59 5.30 28.30 17.89
C PHE A 59 5.77 28.91 19.22
N ALA A 60 5.43 30.16 19.52
CA ALA A 60 5.92 30.87 20.71
C ALA A 60 5.56 30.18 22.04
N SER A 61 4.43 29.47 22.10
CA SER A 61 3.98 28.73 23.29
C SER A 61 4.51 27.30 23.37
N ILE A 62 5.34 26.85 22.41
CA ILE A 62 5.82 25.47 22.33
C ILE A 62 7.16 25.35 23.07
N ASN A 63 7.19 24.53 24.13
CA ASN A 63 8.42 24.19 24.83
C ASN A 63 8.92 22.80 24.39
N SER A 64 10.08 22.76 23.77
CA SER A 64 10.67 21.51 23.25
C SER A 64 11.05 20.52 24.35
N SER A 65 11.44 21.00 25.56
CA SER A 65 11.77 20.13 26.68
C SER A 65 10.52 19.41 27.18
N ASP A 66 9.43 20.16 27.42
CA ASP A 66 8.18 19.62 27.94
C ASP A 66 7.61 18.55 27.00
N ILE A 67 7.66 18.79 25.68
CA ILE A 67 7.23 17.82 24.68
C ILE A 67 8.05 16.53 24.78
N LYS A 68 9.38 16.63 24.89
CA LYS A 68 10.27 15.46 25.01
C LYS A 68 10.00 14.69 26.29
N ASP A 69 9.78 15.37 27.42
CA ASP A 69 9.49 14.74 28.71
C ASP A 69 8.16 14.02 28.70
N VAL A 70 7.12 14.62 28.14
CA VAL A 70 5.80 13.97 27.98
C VAL A 70 5.90 12.79 27.01
N TYR A 71 6.62 12.93 25.91
CA TYR A 71 6.88 11.85 24.96
C TYR A 71 7.53 10.64 25.65
N GLN A 72 8.57 10.84 26.47
CA GLN A 72 9.25 9.75 27.19
C GLN A 72 8.34 9.00 28.18
N LYS A 73 7.32 9.67 28.73
CA LYS A 73 6.28 9.04 29.55
C LYS A 73 5.31 8.25 28.69
N ASN A 74 4.85 8.84 27.57
CA ASN A 74 3.79 8.29 26.74
C ASN A 74 4.21 7.05 25.94
N ILE A 75 5.48 6.96 25.52
CA ILE A 75 6.00 5.76 24.81
C ILE A 75 6.07 4.50 25.67
N LYS A 76 5.86 4.62 27.00
CA LYS A 76 5.72 3.47 27.90
C LYS A 76 4.34 2.83 27.79
N VAL A 77 3.37 3.52 27.24
CA VAL A 77 2.00 3.03 27.01
C VAL A 77 1.89 2.54 25.57
N ARG A 78 1.74 1.23 25.36
CA ARG A 78 1.76 0.59 24.02
C ARG A 78 0.88 1.32 22.97
N LYS A 79 -0.39 1.57 23.28
CA LYS A 79 -1.34 2.21 22.36
C LYS A 79 -0.99 3.66 22.01
N LEU A 80 -0.33 4.39 22.90
CA LEU A 80 0.21 5.72 22.61
C LEU A 80 1.48 5.61 21.75
N LYS A 81 2.43 4.76 22.19
CA LYS A 81 3.66 4.47 21.43
C LYS A 81 3.38 4.06 19.99
N ALA A 82 2.41 3.19 19.79
CA ALA A 82 2.01 2.71 18.47
C ALA A 82 1.03 3.65 17.75
N SER A 83 0.54 4.68 18.43
CA SER A 83 -0.42 5.64 17.87
C SER A 83 -1.62 4.95 17.20
N ILE A 84 -2.34 4.11 17.95
CA ILE A 84 -3.52 3.37 17.51
C ILE A 84 -4.73 3.67 18.41
N PRO A 85 -5.97 3.56 17.91
CA PRO A 85 -7.17 3.68 18.73
C PRO A 85 -7.30 2.52 19.72
N ASP A 86 -8.04 2.76 20.82
CA ASP A 86 -8.21 1.77 21.90
C ASP A 86 -8.84 0.47 21.40
N TRP A 87 -9.90 0.58 20.60
CA TRP A 87 -10.61 -0.58 20.05
C TRP A 87 -9.68 -1.49 19.20
N LEU A 88 -8.73 -0.91 18.47
CA LEU A 88 -7.79 -1.69 17.66
C LEU A 88 -6.76 -2.40 18.54
N ASP A 89 -6.30 -1.75 19.61
CA ASP A 89 -5.39 -2.36 20.58
C ASP A 89 -6.06 -3.53 21.31
N GLU A 90 -7.33 -3.37 21.72
CA GLU A 90 -8.12 -4.39 22.40
C GLU A 90 -8.35 -5.62 21.52
N ILE A 91 -8.79 -5.43 20.27
CA ILE A 91 -9.00 -6.53 19.31
C ILE A 91 -7.67 -7.25 19.03
N GLY A 92 -6.59 -6.49 18.80
CA GLY A 92 -5.30 -7.07 18.52
C GLY A 92 -4.75 -7.91 19.66
N LEU A 93 -4.90 -7.42 20.92
CA LEU A 93 -4.54 -8.20 22.12
C LEU A 93 -5.34 -9.48 22.25
N GLN A 94 -6.64 -9.40 22.02
CA GLN A 94 -7.52 -10.55 22.12
C GLN A 94 -7.17 -11.63 21.08
N GLN A 95 -6.81 -11.22 19.84
CA GLN A 95 -6.54 -12.14 18.75
C GLN A 95 -5.12 -12.72 18.75
N PHE A 96 -4.13 -11.92 19.09
CA PHE A 96 -2.71 -12.28 18.93
C PHE A 96 -1.97 -12.47 20.26
N GLY A 97 -2.52 -11.96 21.36
CA GLY A 97 -1.78 -11.83 22.62
C GLY A 97 -0.75 -10.67 22.54
N GLU A 98 -0.18 -10.32 23.68
CA GLU A 98 0.64 -9.10 23.82
C GLU A 98 1.87 -9.11 22.91
N LYS A 99 2.65 -10.19 22.95
CA LYS A 99 3.95 -10.29 22.25
C LYS A 99 3.81 -10.25 20.73
N GLU A 100 2.87 -11.00 20.17
CA GLU A 100 2.69 -11.03 18.71
C GLU A 100 1.98 -9.76 18.24
N TRP A 101 1.03 -9.24 19.02
CA TRP A 101 0.39 -7.96 18.70
C TRP A 101 1.39 -6.81 18.65
N GLU A 102 2.36 -6.75 19.55
CA GLU A 102 3.41 -5.72 19.50
C GLU A 102 4.25 -5.81 18.21
N LYS A 103 4.56 -7.02 17.73
CA LYS A 103 5.24 -7.21 16.45
C LYS A 103 4.40 -6.72 15.27
N GLU A 104 3.11 -7.09 15.24
CA GLU A 104 2.18 -6.68 14.18
C GLU A 104 2.01 -5.17 14.12
N ILE A 105 1.80 -4.51 15.25
CA ILE A 105 1.68 -3.05 15.31
C ILE A 105 2.95 -2.37 14.79
N ASN A 106 4.12 -2.85 15.21
CA ASN A 106 5.38 -2.29 14.77
C ASN A 106 5.54 -2.46 13.25
N ALA A 107 5.17 -3.61 12.68
CA ALA A 107 5.17 -3.84 11.25
C ALA A 107 4.18 -2.92 10.52
N LEU A 108 2.96 -2.75 11.02
CA LEU A 108 1.91 -1.91 10.44
C LEU A 108 2.27 -0.40 10.45
N ASN A 109 3.11 0.04 11.37
CA ASN A 109 3.56 1.44 11.47
C ASN A 109 4.82 1.77 10.66
N GLN A 110 5.46 0.78 10.05
CA GLN A 110 6.61 1.04 9.19
C GLN A 110 6.18 1.73 7.89
N GLU A 111 7.12 2.40 7.23
CA GLU A 111 6.88 2.89 5.88
C GLU A 111 6.74 1.71 4.90
N ALA A 112 5.74 1.79 4.01
CA ALA A 112 5.51 0.73 3.05
C ALA A 112 6.63 0.69 2.00
N GLU A 113 7.20 -0.46 1.81
CA GLU A 113 8.13 -0.73 0.72
C GLU A 113 7.40 -0.74 -0.63
N VAL A 114 8.13 -0.50 -1.70
CA VAL A 114 7.60 -0.54 -3.06
C VAL A 114 8.07 -1.82 -3.74
N PHE A 115 7.13 -2.64 -4.15
CA PHE A 115 7.39 -3.86 -4.88
C PHE A 115 6.84 -3.78 -6.30
N ILE A 116 7.50 -4.47 -7.21
CA ILE A 116 7.01 -4.68 -8.56
C ILE A 116 6.92 -6.18 -8.85
N ARG A 117 5.95 -6.53 -9.68
CA ARG A 117 5.78 -7.85 -10.26
C ARG A 117 6.21 -7.82 -11.71
N VAL A 118 7.11 -8.69 -12.08
CA VAL A 118 7.53 -8.85 -13.47
C VAL A 118 6.39 -9.40 -14.32
N ASN A 119 6.22 -8.87 -15.52
CA ASN A 119 5.30 -9.40 -16.51
C ASN A 119 5.96 -10.54 -17.30
N SER A 120 5.72 -11.77 -16.87
CA SER A 120 6.31 -12.98 -17.46
C SER A 120 5.88 -13.24 -18.92
N LEU A 121 4.86 -12.55 -19.44
CA LEU A 121 4.51 -12.58 -20.87
C LEU A 121 5.52 -11.82 -21.75
N LYS A 122 6.30 -10.90 -21.17
CA LYS A 122 7.19 -10.00 -21.91
C LYS A 122 8.65 -10.11 -21.53
N ALA A 123 8.96 -10.44 -20.28
CA ALA A 123 10.33 -10.42 -19.80
C ALA A 123 10.56 -11.38 -18.62
N THR A 124 11.82 -11.77 -18.43
CA THR A 124 12.28 -12.46 -17.22
C THR A 124 12.66 -11.47 -16.13
N THR A 125 12.73 -11.94 -14.88
CA THR A 125 13.16 -11.11 -13.74
C THR A 125 14.54 -10.50 -13.97
N SER A 126 15.51 -11.28 -14.46
CA SER A 126 16.87 -10.78 -14.73
C SER A 126 16.89 -9.69 -15.80
N LYS A 127 16.07 -9.84 -16.87
CA LYS A 127 15.95 -8.79 -17.89
C LYS A 127 15.40 -7.48 -17.31
N VAL A 128 14.33 -7.56 -16.52
CA VAL A 128 13.72 -6.37 -15.89
C VAL A 128 14.71 -5.71 -14.94
N GLN A 129 15.45 -6.46 -14.14
CA GLN A 129 16.50 -5.89 -13.28
C GLN A 129 17.57 -5.15 -14.09
N THR A 130 18.05 -5.77 -15.17
CA THR A 130 19.06 -5.16 -16.05
C THR A 130 18.53 -3.85 -16.68
N ASP A 131 17.31 -3.84 -17.16
CA ASP A 131 16.70 -2.66 -17.78
C ASP A 131 16.47 -1.56 -16.73
N LEU A 132 15.99 -1.90 -15.53
CA LEU A 132 15.83 -0.95 -14.42
C LEU A 132 17.16 -0.36 -13.96
N THR A 133 18.24 -1.16 -13.92
CA THR A 133 19.59 -0.66 -13.59
C THR A 133 20.04 0.39 -14.61
N LYS A 134 19.80 0.18 -15.92
CA LYS A 134 20.08 1.18 -16.98
C LYS A 134 19.26 2.47 -16.79
N GLU A 135 18.08 2.37 -16.20
CA GLU A 135 17.20 3.48 -15.87
C GLU A 135 17.50 4.10 -14.49
N ASN A 136 18.65 3.73 -13.86
CA ASN A 136 19.08 4.16 -12.53
C ASN A 136 18.12 3.77 -11.39
N ILE A 137 17.46 2.62 -11.53
CA ILE A 137 16.59 2.04 -10.52
C ILE A 137 17.28 0.82 -9.91
N GLU A 138 17.61 0.90 -8.65
CA GLU A 138 18.18 -0.19 -7.87
C GLU A 138 17.09 -1.10 -7.32
N THR A 139 17.23 -2.41 -7.50
CA THR A 139 16.25 -3.41 -7.09
C THR A 139 16.89 -4.57 -6.35
N GLU A 140 16.12 -5.17 -5.45
CA GLU A 140 16.47 -6.38 -4.71
C GLU A 140 15.42 -7.47 -4.97
N ILE A 141 15.86 -8.71 -5.17
CA ILE A 141 14.96 -9.86 -5.29
C ILE A 141 14.45 -10.24 -3.89
N VAL A 142 13.14 -10.35 -3.74
CA VAL A 142 12.54 -10.84 -2.49
C VAL A 142 12.72 -12.36 -2.40
N ASN A 143 13.68 -12.79 -1.59
CA ASN A 143 13.94 -14.20 -1.33
C ASN A 143 13.05 -14.68 -0.16
N ASN A 144 11.88 -15.24 -0.49
CA ASN A 144 10.96 -15.84 0.47
C ASN A 144 10.40 -17.13 -0.16
N GLU A 145 10.28 -18.17 0.61
CA GLU A 145 9.81 -19.51 0.18
C GLU A 145 8.37 -19.52 -0.35
N LEU A 146 7.58 -18.51 0.03
CA LEU A 146 6.21 -18.36 -0.46
C LEU A 146 6.14 -17.99 -1.95
N PHE A 147 7.23 -17.49 -2.55
CA PHE A 147 7.26 -17.14 -3.96
C PHE A 147 7.91 -18.22 -4.81
N ASN A 148 7.29 -18.51 -5.94
CA ASN A 148 7.90 -19.37 -6.95
C ASN A 148 9.24 -18.78 -7.39
N GLN A 149 10.25 -19.63 -7.61
CA GLN A 149 11.61 -19.25 -8.04
C GLN A 149 11.61 -18.37 -9.29
N GLN A 150 10.63 -18.54 -10.19
CA GLN A 150 10.53 -17.81 -11.45
C GLN A 150 9.77 -16.47 -11.36
N GLU A 151 9.00 -16.25 -10.29
CA GLU A 151 8.08 -15.11 -10.13
C GLU A 151 8.33 -14.34 -8.83
N LYS A 152 9.58 -14.21 -8.42
CA LYS A 152 9.95 -13.48 -7.22
C LYS A 152 9.69 -11.98 -7.39
N PRO A 153 9.05 -11.32 -6.40
CA PRO A 153 8.91 -9.88 -6.41
C PRO A 153 10.25 -9.16 -6.43
N LEU A 154 10.32 -8.04 -7.11
CA LEU A 154 11.44 -7.11 -7.00
C LEU A 154 11.04 -5.96 -6.07
N LYS A 155 11.88 -5.70 -5.06
CA LYS A 155 11.78 -4.54 -4.19
C LYS A 155 12.55 -3.38 -4.80
N ILE A 156 11.96 -2.21 -4.84
CA ILE A 156 12.59 -0.96 -5.25
C ILE A 156 13.29 -0.36 -4.03
N ILE A 157 14.60 -0.19 -4.10
CA ILE A 157 15.40 0.28 -2.96
C ILE A 157 15.12 1.76 -2.66
N LYS A 158 15.09 2.59 -3.69
CA LYS A 158 14.81 4.04 -3.56
C LYS A 158 13.49 4.40 -4.21
N ARG A 159 12.54 4.93 -3.45
CA ARG A 159 11.25 5.41 -3.99
C ARG A 159 11.44 6.41 -5.12
N GLN A 160 10.90 6.08 -6.27
CA GLN A 160 10.96 6.89 -7.49
C GLN A 160 9.63 6.82 -8.26
N ARG A 161 9.48 7.65 -9.30
CA ARG A 161 8.30 7.66 -10.17
C ARG A 161 8.45 6.60 -11.26
N LEU A 162 8.04 5.38 -10.96
CA LEU A 162 8.18 4.23 -11.86
C LEU A 162 7.38 4.38 -13.16
N GLN A 163 6.26 5.12 -13.13
CA GLN A 163 5.38 5.29 -14.29
C GLN A 163 6.02 6.06 -15.46
N GLN A 164 7.13 6.75 -15.21
CA GLN A 164 7.86 7.51 -16.24
C GLN A 164 8.90 6.66 -16.98
N LEU A 165 9.25 5.49 -16.44
CA LEU A 165 10.27 4.59 -16.98
C LEU A 165 9.80 3.95 -18.28
N GLU A 166 10.72 3.76 -19.22
CA GLU A 166 10.42 3.06 -20.47
C GLU A 166 10.06 1.58 -20.20
N SER A 167 10.73 0.93 -19.25
CA SER A 167 10.39 -0.43 -18.81
C SER A 167 8.93 -0.54 -18.32
N TYR A 168 8.41 0.47 -17.62
CA TYR A 168 7.00 0.52 -17.21
C TYR A 168 6.06 0.78 -18.39
N LYS A 169 6.36 1.77 -19.24
CA LYS A 169 5.56 2.10 -20.43
C LYS A 169 5.46 0.91 -21.39
N ASN A 170 6.53 0.14 -21.51
CA ASN A 170 6.58 -1.09 -22.30
C ASN A 170 5.88 -2.27 -21.63
N GLY A 171 5.34 -2.11 -20.42
CA GLY A 171 4.57 -3.12 -19.70
C GLY A 171 5.41 -4.31 -19.24
N LEU A 172 6.69 -4.11 -18.92
CA LEU A 172 7.59 -5.17 -18.44
C LEU A 172 7.32 -5.56 -16.98
N PHE A 173 6.67 -4.68 -16.23
CA PHE A 173 6.30 -4.92 -14.84
C PHE A 173 5.06 -4.14 -14.42
N GLU A 174 4.47 -4.55 -13.31
CA GLU A 174 3.40 -3.86 -12.61
C GLU A 174 3.83 -3.53 -11.18
N VAL A 175 3.40 -2.36 -10.66
CA VAL A 175 3.57 -2.04 -9.24
C VAL A 175 2.51 -2.81 -8.46
N GLN A 176 2.94 -3.75 -7.63
CA GLN A 176 2.07 -4.59 -6.82
C GLN A 176 2.77 -5.00 -5.54
N ASP A 177 2.05 -4.94 -4.41
CA ASP A 177 2.55 -5.38 -3.11
C ASP A 177 2.96 -6.87 -3.14
N ALA A 178 4.04 -7.23 -2.44
CA ALA A 178 4.55 -8.60 -2.45
C ALA A 178 3.50 -9.63 -1.98
N ALA A 179 2.78 -9.34 -0.88
CA ALA A 179 1.72 -10.24 -0.40
C ALA A 179 0.58 -10.36 -1.42
N SER A 180 0.21 -9.28 -2.10
CA SER A 180 -0.78 -9.30 -3.17
C SER A 180 -0.38 -10.18 -4.36
N GLN A 181 0.92 -10.40 -4.57
CA GLN A 181 1.44 -11.27 -5.63
C GLN A 181 1.23 -12.76 -5.33
N LEU A 182 0.97 -13.14 -4.08
CA LEU A 182 0.69 -14.54 -3.69
C LEU A 182 -0.73 -14.99 -4.06
N VAL A 183 -1.67 -14.06 -4.27
CA VAL A 183 -3.09 -14.39 -4.45
C VAL A 183 -3.35 -15.15 -5.75
N ALA A 184 -2.81 -14.71 -6.88
CA ALA A 184 -3.04 -15.38 -8.16
C ALA A 184 -2.42 -16.79 -8.24
N PRO A 185 -1.20 -17.06 -7.75
CA PRO A 185 -0.65 -18.41 -7.65
C PRO A 185 -1.49 -19.37 -6.78
N PHE A 186 -2.10 -18.86 -5.71
CA PHE A 186 -2.97 -19.65 -4.82
C PHE A 186 -4.18 -20.24 -5.54
N LEU A 187 -4.64 -19.64 -6.63
CA LEU A 187 -5.74 -20.16 -7.45
C LEU A 187 -5.37 -21.38 -8.29
N GLN A 188 -4.08 -21.77 -8.35
CA GLN A 188 -3.59 -22.93 -9.12
C GLN A 188 -4.05 -22.91 -10.59
N LEU A 189 -3.89 -21.76 -11.23
CA LEU A 189 -4.33 -21.51 -12.60
C LEU A 189 -3.51 -22.30 -13.62
N LYS A 190 -4.20 -22.72 -14.69
CA LYS A 190 -3.59 -23.37 -15.86
C LYS A 190 -4.00 -22.66 -17.14
N PRO A 191 -3.15 -22.64 -18.18
CA PRO A 191 -3.54 -22.17 -19.51
C PRO A 191 -4.83 -22.84 -19.99
N GLY A 192 -5.75 -22.04 -20.56
CA GLY A 192 -7.04 -22.53 -21.07
C GLY A 192 -8.21 -22.42 -20.10
N MET A 193 -7.99 -22.17 -18.82
CA MET A 193 -9.07 -22.02 -17.83
C MET A 193 -9.93 -20.79 -18.09
N LYS A 194 -11.17 -20.84 -17.58
CA LYS A 194 -12.11 -19.73 -17.45
C LYS A 194 -12.10 -19.22 -16.02
N VAL A 195 -11.79 -17.95 -15.81
CA VAL A 195 -11.65 -17.34 -14.48
C VAL A 195 -12.55 -16.12 -14.36
N ILE A 196 -13.13 -15.94 -13.17
CA ILE A 196 -13.84 -14.69 -12.83
C ILE A 196 -13.07 -14.01 -11.69
N ASP A 197 -12.75 -12.73 -11.88
CA ASP A 197 -12.27 -11.81 -10.83
C ASP A 197 -13.42 -10.87 -10.50
N ALA A 198 -14.15 -11.15 -9.43
CA ALA A 198 -15.42 -10.46 -9.14
C ALA A 198 -15.25 -9.09 -8.47
N CYS A 199 -14.04 -8.75 -8.01
CA CYS A 199 -13.69 -7.45 -7.42
C CYS A 199 -12.35 -6.97 -7.99
N ALA A 200 -12.26 -6.90 -9.31
CA ALA A 200 -10.98 -6.77 -10.04
C ALA A 200 -10.24 -5.44 -9.78
N GLY A 201 -10.96 -4.39 -9.38
CA GLY A 201 -10.40 -3.07 -9.24
C GLY A 201 -9.70 -2.61 -10.53
N ALA A 202 -8.49 -2.05 -10.41
CA ALA A 202 -7.66 -1.68 -11.56
C ALA A 202 -6.82 -2.84 -12.13
N GLY A 203 -7.18 -4.10 -11.82
CA GLY A 203 -6.68 -5.29 -12.50
C GLY A 203 -5.33 -5.85 -12.04
N GLY A 204 -4.81 -5.45 -10.89
CA GLY A 204 -3.51 -5.95 -10.43
C GLY A 204 -3.43 -7.48 -10.37
N LYS A 205 -4.46 -8.15 -9.85
CA LYS A 205 -4.56 -9.60 -9.75
C LYS A 205 -4.99 -10.23 -11.07
N ALA A 206 -5.96 -9.63 -11.79
CA ALA A 206 -6.38 -10.10 -13.11
C ALA A 206 -5.21 -10.16 -14.12
N LEU A 207 -4.35 -9.15 -14.15
CA LEU A 207 -3.14 -9.14 -14.97
C LEU A 207 -2.13 -10.23 -14.56
N HIS A 208 -2.02 -10.53 -13.27
CA HIS A 208 -1.18 -11.61 -12.79
C HIS A 208 -1.71 -12.97 -13.20
N MET A 209 -3.02 -13.19 -13.07
CA MET A 209 -3.69 -14.40 -13.53
C MET A 209 -3.45 -14.63 -15.02
N ALA A 210 -3.55 -13.59 -15.86
CA ALA A 210 -3.27 -13.68 -17.29
C ALA A 210 -1.81 -14.06 -17.60
N CYS A 211 -0.85 -13.62 -16.79
CA CYS A 211 0.55 -14.04 -16.91
C CYS A 211 0.69 -15.54 -16.61
N ILE A 212 0.15 -16.03 -15.49
CA ILE A 212 0.18 -17.44 -15.10
C ILE A 212 -0.50 -18.31 -16.18
N MET A 213 -1.63 -17.85 -16.72
CA MET A 213 -2.35 -18.53 -17.79
C MET A 213 -1.69 -18.40 -19.18
N GLN A 214 -0.56 -17.70 -19.28
CA GLN A 214 0.18 -17.53 -20.55
C GLN A 214 -0.70 -16.94 -21.68
N ASN A 215 -1.61 -16.02 -21.32
CA ASN A 215 -2.56 -15.44 -22.29
C ASN A 215 -3.48 -16.47 -22.99
N LYS A 216 -3.75 -17.62 -22.37
CA LYS A 216 -4.61 -18.70 -22.89
C LYS A 216 -5.79 -18.93 -21.94
N GLY A 217 -7.01 -19.01 -22.49
CA GLY A 217 -8.26 -19.09 -21.71
C GLY A 217 -9.01 -17.77 -21.70
N SER A 218 -9.75 -17.49 -20.62
CA SER A 218 -10.50 -16.23 -20.47
C SER A 218 -10.56 -15.79 -19.00
N ILE A 219 -10.53 -14.48 -18.79
CA ILE A 219 -10.73 -13.86 -17.48
C ILE A 219 -11.84 -12.83 -17.61
N LEU A 220 -12.93 -12.99 -16.88
CA LEU A 220 -13.97 -11.98 -16.72
C LEU A 220 -13.65 -11.16 -15.46
N ALA A 221 -13.25 -9.93 -15.65
CA ALA A 221 -12.93 -8.99 -14.57
C ALA A 221 -14.15 -8.10 -14.30
N MET A 222 -14.67 -8.17 -13.08
CA MET A 222 -15.85 -7.42 -12.67
C MET A 222 -15.52 -6.45 -11.55
N ASP A 223 -16.11 -5.26 -11.59
CA ASP A 223 -16.08 -4.27 -10.50
C ASP A 223 -17.32 -3.39 -10.58
N VAL A 224 -17.71 -2.79 -9.47
CA VAL A 224 -18.84 -1.83 -9.42
C VAL A 224 -18.46 -0.47 -10.02
N GLU A 225 -17.18 -0.15 -10.08
CA GLU A 225 -16.65 1.14 -10.53
C GLU A 225 -16.11 1.06 -11.97
N ARG A 226 -16.84 1.61 -12.94
CA ARG A 226 -16.42 1.65 -14.35
C ARG A 226 -15.01 2.25 -14.54
N LYS A 227 -14.66 3.31 -13.80
CA LYS A 227 -13.35 3.95 -13.89
C LYS A 227 -12.17 3.01 -13.57
N LYS A 228 -12.38 2.07 -12.65
CA LYS A 228 -11.36 1.05 -12.32
C LYS A 228 -11.19 0.05 -13.45
N LEU A 229 -12.30 -0.35 -14.08
CA LEU A 229 -12.27 -1.25 -15.24
C LEU A 229 -11.60 -0.58 -16.46
N ASP A 230 -11.86 0.70 -16.70
CA ASP A 230 -11.18 1.47 -17.75
C ASP A 230 -9.65 1.52 -17.53
N GLU A 231 -9.22 1.66 -16.27
CA GLU A 231 -7.79 1.58 -15.92
C GLU A 231 -7.24 0.17 -16.12
N LEU A 232 -8.00 -0.87 -15.77
CA LEU A 232 -7.63 -2.25 -16.02
C LEU A 232 -7.40 -2.50 -17.52
N GLU A 233 -8.31 -2.04 -18.38
CA GLU A 233 -8.20 -2.19 -19.85
C GLU A 233 -6.93 -1.52 -20.38
N ARG A 234 -6.62 -0.29 -19.96
CA ARG A 234 -5.37 0.40 -20.32
C ARG A 234 -4.13 -0.37 -19.88
N ARG A 235 -4.14 -0.89 -18.66
CA ARG A 235 -3.04 -1.70 -18.12
C ARG A 235 -2.90 -3.03 -18.85
N ALA A 236 -4.01 -3.70 -19.20
CA ALA A 236 -4.02 -4.94 -19.96
C ALA A 236 -3.40 -4.72 -21.36
N GLN A 237 -3.77 -3.64 -22.03
CA GLN A 237 -3.18 -3.25 -23.31
C GLN A 237 -1.67 -3.02 -23.18
N ARG A 238 -1.23 -2.23 -22.20
CA ARG A 238 0.19 -1.99 -21.92
C ARG A 238 0.95 -3.29 -21.64
N ALA A 239 0.35 -4.17 -20.84
CA ALA A 239 0.95 -5.45 -20.46
C ALA A 239 0.92 -6.50 -21.57
N GLY A 240 0.21 -6.27 -22.69
CA GLY A 240 0.03 -7.24 -23.77
C GLY A 240 -0.91 -8.39 -23.42
N VAL A 241 -1.78 -8.19 -22.44
CA VAL A 241 -2.80 -9.15 -22.01
C VAL A 241 -4.01 -9.07 -22.94
N ARG A 242 -4.52 -10.23 -23.42
CA ARG A 242 -5.58 -10.33 -24.42
C ARG A 242 -6.79 -11.14 -23.98
N ILE A 243 -6.70 -11.85 -22.86
CA ILE A 243 -7.73 -12.79 -22.38
C ILE A 243 -8.66 -12.18 -21.34
N ILE A 244 -8.51 -10.89 -21.01
CA ILE A 244 -9.37 -10.20 -20.05
C ILE A 244 -10.51 -9.50 -20.81
N SER A 245 -11.74 -9.74 -20.33
CA SER A 245 -12.93 -8.94 -20.63
C SER A 245 -13.43 -8.28 -19.36
N THR A 246 -14.03 -7.11 -19.44
CA THR A 246 -14.54 -6.36 -18.29
C THR A 246 -16.04 -6.30 -18.27
N SER A 247 -16.64 -6.28 -17.08
CA SER A 247 -18.09 -6.11 -16.89
C SER A 247 -18.38 -5.38 -15.58
N ILE A 248 -19.38 -4.50 -15.58
CA ILE A 248 -19.89 -3.95 -14.32
C ILE A 248 -20.54 -5.09 -13.52
N ALA A 249 -20.25 -5.16 -12.22
CA ALA A 249 -20.77 -6.17 -11.30
C ALA A 249 -22.22 -5.86 -10.91
N THR A 250 -23.16 -6.00 -11.85
CA THR A 250 -24.59 -5.94 -11.56
C THR A 250 -25.12 -7.32 -11.17
N LYS A 251 -26.28 -7.36 -10.51
CA LYS A 251 -26.95 -8.61 -10.15
C LYS A 251 -27.19 -9.50 -11.39
N GLU A 252 -27.62 -8.90 -12.49
CA GLU A 252 -27.90 -9.59 -13.76
C GLU A 252 -26.60 -10.17 -14.35
N ALA A 253 -25.51 -9.38 -14.35
CA ALA A 253 -24.23 -9.84 -14.85
C ALA A 253 -23.67 -10.99 -14.01
N ILE A 254 -23.83 -10.95 -12.68
CA ILE A 254 -23.42 -12.03 -11.77
C ILE A 254 -24.23 -13.30 -12.04
N LEU A 255 -25.56 -13.21 -12.13
CA LEU A 255 -26.42 -14.35 -12.40
C LEU A 255 -26.16 -14.98 -13.77
N LYS A 256 -25.92 -14.16 -14.80
CA LYS A 256 -25.58 -14.64 -16.16
C LYS A 256 -24.29 -15.47 -16.19
N ASN A 257 -23.35 -15.19 -15.29
CA ASN A 257 -22.08 -15.88 -15.22
C ASN A 257 -22.01 -16.95 -14.12
N SER A 258 -23.17 -17.32 -13.54
CA SER A 258 -23.25 -18.40 -12.54
C SER A 258 -22.76 -19.73 -13.13
N ALA A 259 -21.95 -20.46 -12.35
CA ALA A 259 -21.37 -21.75 -12.71
C ALA A 259 -20.61 -21.79 -14.06
N SER A 260 -20.07 -20.63 -14.53
CA SER A 260 -19.41 -20.50 -15.83
C SER A 260 -17.88 -20.52 -15.78
N ALA A 261 -17.28 -20.60 -14.60
CA ALA A 261 -15.83 -20.48 -14.41
C ALA A 261 -15.22 -21.70 -13.71
N ASP A 262 -13.96 -22.00 -14.06
CA ASP A 262 -13.14 -23.01 -13.37
C ASP A 262 -12.60 -22.49 -12.03
N ARG A 263 -12.39 -21.17 -11.93
CA ARG A 263 -11.92 -20.47 -10.73
C ARG A 263 -12.61 -19.13 -10.56
N LEU A 264 -12.87 -18.79 -9.31
CA LEU A 264 -13.44 -17.49 -8.91
C LEU A 264 -12.52 -16.84 -7.88
N LEU A 265 -12.13 -15.59 -8.14
CA LEU A 265 -11.44 -14.74 -7.18
C LEU A 265 -12.42 -13.74 -6.57
N LEU A 266 -12.49 -13.72 -5.23
CA LEU A 266 -13.26 -12.77 -4.43
C LEU A 266 -12.28 -11.99 -3.52
N ASP A 267 -11.61 -10.98 -4.09
CA ASP A 267 -10.78 -10.04 -3.34
C ASP A 267 -11.62 -8.80 -2.96
N VAL A 268 -12.50 -9.01 -1.99
CA VAL A 268 -13.53 -8.04 -1.63
C VAL A 268 -12.99 -6.85 -0.85
N PRO A 269 -13.64 -5.67 -0.91
CA PRO A 269 -13.33 -4.54 -0.05
C PRO A 269 -13.39 -4.94 1.43
N CYS A 270 -12.41 -4.47 2.20
CA CYS A 270 -12.29 -4.73 3.63
C CYS A 270 -12.00 -3.44 4.41
N SER A 271 -11.79 -3.54 5.74
CA SER A 271 -11.43 -2.42 6.60
C SER A 271 -10.14 -1.68 6.18
N GLY A 272 -9.27 -2.34 5.44
CA GLY A 272 -7.96 -1.78 5.05
C GLY A 272 -6.92 -1.76 6.17
N LEU A 273 -7.14 -2.42 7.30
CA LEU A 273 -6.17 -2.48 8.40
C LEU A 273 -4.84 -3.13 7.98
N GLY A 274 -4.87 -4.10 7.08
CA GLY A 274 -3.65 -4.72 6.54
C GLY A 274 -2.77 -3.79 5.69
N VAL A 275 -3.27 -2.61 5.31
CA VAL A 275 -2.53 -1.63 4.49
C VAL A 275 -2.21 -0.33 5.22
N LEU A 276 -2.23 -0.31 6.56
CA LEU A 276 -1.90 0.87 7.39
C LEU A 276 -0.50 1.44 7.08
N ARG A 277 0.43 0.62 6.63
CA ARG A 277 1.74 1.07 6.14
C ARG A 277 1.63 2.10 5.00
N ARG A 278 0.59 1.97 4.15
CA ARG A 278 0.32 2.84 2.99
C ARG A 278 -0.72 3.91 3.30
N ASN A 279 -1.77 3.51 4.03
CA ASN A 279 -2.94 4.31 4.35
C ASN A 279 -3.09 4.44 5.87
N PRO A 280 -2.21 5.20 6.55
CA PRO A 280 -2.23 5.30 8.03
C PRO A 280 -3.49 5.98 8.57
N ASP A 281 -4.25 6.66 7.72
CA ASP A 281 -5.52 7.30 8.06
C ASP A 281 -6.67 6.30 8.25
N ALA A 282 -6.57 5.08 7.72
CA ALA A 282 -7.61 4.07 7.84
C ALA A 282 -7.95 3.74 9.31
N LYS A 283 -6.95 3.70 10.19
CA LYS A 283 -7.16 3.43 11.63
C LYS A 283 -7.95 4.53 12.37
N TRP A 284 -8.11 5.71 11.78
CA TRP A 284 -8.84 6.83 12.34
C TRP A 284 -10.25 7.01 11.76
N LYS A 285 -10.59 6.25 10.72
CA LYS A 285 -11.88 6.33 10.01
C LYS A 285 -12.87 5.21 10.36
N LEU A 286 -12.39 4.21 11.06
CA LEU A 286 -13.17 3.03 11.47
C LEU A 286 -13.83 3.24 12.84
#